data_71aba8ef975f5aa46d6778f8e4508abf
#
_entry.id   71aba8ef975f5aa46d6778f8e4508abf
#
_cell.length_a   1.000
_cell.length_b   1.000
_cell.length_c   1.000
_cell.angle_alpha   90.00
_cell.angle_beta   90.00
_cell.angle_gamma   90.00
#
_symmetry.space_group_name_H-M   'P 1'
#
loop_
_entity.id
_entity.type
_entity.pdbx_description
1 polymer ?
#
loop_
_entity_poly.entity_id
_entity_poly.type
_entity_poly.pdbx_seq_one_letter_code
_entity_poly.pdbx_strand_id
1 'polypeptide(L)'
;MKSTDDFSDLPISSRDVAPLILSGTWIGREGGGAGDIDDESQLRAIRGVLVRNRAAEIGLEAEMEKLDALAKKTRSEQAADDLHYLFDVSTYQDAAHSMVAASLLAPFIEGVLHRAVRSIEHLKKTSIVGSRRRSTWQDTKQYIVEVGLKPHMPDDFERVVDALFLYRNKVLHCGLEWPPDDRNAFNGRRNEWPVEWFSMVTSNDVPVIFLMTPTFVRRCFVLADQIIGGLIAYENANRALFADVFGAPPGWLNAYHQVAKKLEQP
;
A
#
# COMPACT_ATOMS: atom_id res chain seq x y z
N MET A 1 16.95 -15.49 -14.66
CA MET A 1 17.36 -14.72 -13.47
C MET A 1 16.08 -14.29 -12.78
N LYS A 2 15.68 -14.96 -11.70
CA LYS A 2 14.60 -14.46 -10.84
C LYS A 2 15.09 -13.21 -10.13
N SER A 3 14.24 -12.21 -10.03
CA SER A 3 14.54 -10.95 -9.36
C SER A 3 14.82 -11.22 -7.89
N THR A 4 16.01 -10.86 -7.41
CA THR A 4 16.36 -10.83 -5.98
C THR A 4 15.73 -9.60 -5.28
N ASP A 5 14.59 -9.16 -5.78
CA ASP A 5 13.85 -8.03 -5.25
C ASP A 5 13.31 -8.37 -3.85
N ASP A 6 14.07 -8.00 -2.83
CA ASP A 6 13.79 -8.25 -1.42
C ASP A 6 13.05 -7.09 -0.73
N PHE A 7 12.62 -6.08 -1.51
CA PHE A 7 11.97 -4.88 -1.01
C PHE A 7 12.83 -3.98 -0.10
N SER A 8 14.12 -4.28 0.08
CA SER A 8 15.00 -3.47 0.92
C SER A 8 15.20 -2.04 0.38
N ASP A 9 15.04 -1.87 -0.93
CA ASP A 9 15.16 -0.61 -1.68
C ASP A 9 13.83 0.11 -1.91
N LEU A 10 12.71 -0.37 -1.31
CA LEU A 10 11.43 0.35 -1.40
C LEU A 10 11.63 1.79 -0.91
N PRO A 11 11.34 2.78 -1.77
CA PRO A 11 11.61 4.18 -1.45
C PRO A 11 10.69 4.62 -0.31
N ILE A 12 11.26 5.26 0.66
CA ILE A 12 10.55 6.21 1.50
C ILE A 12 11.29 7.50 1.23
N SER A 13 10.65 8.38 0.48
CA SER A 13 11.25 9.65 0.10
C SER A 13 11.60 10.40 1.39
N SER A 14 12.91 10.64 1.62
CA SER A 14 13.32 11.54 2.68
C SER A 14 12.83 12.94 2.29
N ARG A 15 11.78 13.37 2.95
CA ARG A 15 11.21 14.68 2.71
C ARG A 15 11.81 15.61 3.74
N ASP A 16 12.42 16.72 3.29
CA ASP A 16 12.73 17.83 4.19
C ASP A 16 11.41 18.23 4.86
N VAL A 17 11.29 17.85 6.11
CA VAL A 17 10.03 17.77 6.83
C VAL A 17 9.60 19.18 7.24
N ALA A 18 8.87 19.83 6.37
CA ALA A 18 7.80 20.67 6.87
C ALA A 18 6.66 19.71 7.25
N PRO A 19 6.13 19.73 8.47
CA PRO A 19 5.03 18.85 8.84
C PRO A 19 3.88 19.10 7.90
N LEU A 20 3.50 18.04 7.17
CA LEU A 20 2.40 18.07 6.25
C LEU A 20 1.11 18.24 7.02
N ILE A 21 0.42 19.33 6.80
CA ILE A 21 -0.90 19.56 7.38
C ILE A 21 -1.87 18.50 6.87
N LEU A 22 -1.78 18.14 5.59
CA LEU A 22 -2.67 17.17 4.98
C LEU A 22 -2.35 15.71 5.33
N SER A 23 -1.09 15.38 5.62
CA SER A 23 -0.69 14.04 6.05
C SER A 23 -0.63 13.88 7.57
N GLY A 24 -0.66 15.00 8.30
CA GLY A 24 -0.73 15.01 9.76
C GLY A 24 -2.19 15.04 10.23
N THR A 25 -2.47 14.42 11.35
CA THR A 25 -3.79 14.34 11.99
C THR A 25 -4.29 15.67 12.57
N TRP A 26 -3.86 16.79 12.01
CA TRP A 26 -3.93 18.14 12.58
C TRP A 26 -5.25 18.84 12.48
N ILE A 27 -6.02 18.57 11.44
CA ILE A 27 -7.24 19.32 11.17
C ILE A 27 -8.43 18.56 11.71
N GLY A 28 -9.00 19.06 12.82
CA GLY A 28 -10.26 18.59 13.38
C GLY A 28 -10.19 17.89 14.74
N ARG A 29 -9.04 17.87 15.42
CA ARG A 29 -8.98 17.45 16.82
C ARG A 29 -8.83 18.66 17.74
N GLU A 30 -9.91 19.03 18.40
CA GLU A 30 -9.85 19.76 19.64
C GLU A 30 -9.14 18.87 20.67
N GLY A 31 -7.88 19.17 20.97
CA GLY A 31 -7.05 18.43 21.90
C GLY A 31 -5.98 17.56 21.23
N GLY A 32 -4.91 18.16 20.69
CA GLY A 32 -3.73 17.46 20.19
C GLY A 32 -3.11 16.60 21.30
N GLY A 33 -3.28 15.27 21.22
CA GLY A 33 -2.57 14.33 22.05
C GLY A 33 -1.19 14.06 21.44
N ALA A 34 -0.14 14.11 22.26
CA ALA A 34 1.19 13.62 21.89
C ALA A 34 1.08 12.11 21.62
N GLY A 35 1.07 11.69 20.36
CA GLY A 35 0.99 10.28 20.00
C GLY A 35 0.45 9.98 18.61
N ASP A 36 0.18 10.98 17.80
CA ASP A 36 -0.24 10.72 16.41
C ASP A 36 0.96 10.19 15.60
N ILE A 37 0.85 8.92 15.19
CA ILE A 37 1.81 8.29 14.28
C ILE A 37 1.60 8.96 12.91
N ASP A 38 2.65 9.61 12.39
CA ASP A 38 2.61 10.23 11.08
C ASP A 38 2.54 9.18 9.95
N ASP A 39 2.08 9.61 8.78
CA ASP A 39 1.88 8.70 7.64
C ASP A 39 3.20 8.08 7.15
N GLU A 40 4.32 8.78 7.28
CA GLU A 40 5.62 8.25 6.92
C GLU A 40 6.05 7.13 7.88
N SER A 41 5.87 7.30 9.19
CA SER A 41 6.14 6.26 10.19
C SER A 41 5.26 5.02 9.98
N GLN A 42 3.97 5.21 9.61
CA GLN A 42 3.11 4.10 9.25
C GLN A 42 3.61 3.38 7.98
N LEU A 43 4.00 4.13 6.95
CA LEU A 43 4.53 3.54 5.71
C LEU A 43 5.85 2.78 5.97
N ARG A 44 6.72 3.28 6.86
CA ARG A 44 7.94 2.58 7.31
C ARG A 44 7.61 1.26 8.01
N ALA A 45 6.60 1.25 8.86
CA ALA A 45 6.14 0.03 9.53
C ALA A 45 5.61 -1.01 8.52
N ILE A 46 4.79 -0.57 7.56
CA ILE A 46 4.30 -1.41 6.45
C ILE A 46 5.48 -2.00 5.66
N ARG A 47 6.46 -1.16 5.26
CA ARG A 47 7.68 -1.64 4.59
C ARG A 47 8.36 -2.75 5.37
N GLY A 48 8.54 -2.58 6.69
CA GLY A 48 9.16 -3.59 7.54
C GLY A 48 8.44 -4.94 7.52
N VAL A 49 7.11 -4.96 7.39
CA VAL A 49 6.33 -6.19 7.23
C VAL A 49 6.57 -6.80 5.85
N LEU A 50 6.47 -6.00 4.79
CA LEU A 50 6.64 -6.47 3.40
C LEU A 50 8.04 -7.05 3.16
N VAL A 51 9.09 -6.40 3.69
CA VAL A 51 10.48 -6.89 3.61
C VAL A 51 10.63 -8.25 4.28
N ARG A 52 10.08 -8.42 5.48
CA ARG A 52 10.14 -9.72 6.19
C ARG A 52 9.40 -10.82 5.44
N ASN A 53 8.21 -10.52 4.93
CA ASN A 53 7.43 -11.49 4.16
C ASN A 53 8.18 -11.90 2.89
N ARG A 54 8.73 -10.93 2.16
CA ARG A 54 9.48 -11.22 0.94
C ARG A 54 10.76 -12.03 1.20
N ALA A 55 11.47 -11.76 2.28
CA ALA A 55 12.64 -12.55 2.68
C ALA A 55 12.27 -14.01 2.96
N ALA A 56 11.11 -14.28 3.57
CA ALA A 56 10.61 -15.63 3.79
C ALA A 56 10.26 -16.35 2.46
N GLU A 57 9.62 -15.65 1.51
CA GLU A 57 9.34 -16.18 0.16
C GLU A 57 10.63 -16.55 -0.57
N ILE A 58 11.64 -15.66 -0.58
CA ILE A 58 12.95 -15.91 -1.20
C ILE A 58 13.63 -17.13 -0.55
N GLY A 59 13.50 -17.25 0.78
CA GLY A 59 14.04 -18.41 1.50
C GLY A 59 13.43 -19.74 1.05
N LEU A 60 12.10 -19.80 0.91
CA LEU A 60 11.40 -20.99 0.41
C LEU A 60 11.72 -21.27 -1.07
N GLU A 61 11.75 -20.25 -1.92
CA GLU A 61 12.15 -20.39 -3.31
C GLU A 61 13.55 -21.05 -3.43
N ALA A 62 14.51 -20.61 -2.60
CA ALA A 62 15.86 -21.16 -2.58
C ALA A 62 15.91 -22.63 -2.08
N GLU A 63 15.04 -23.00 -1.12
CA GLU A 63 14.94 -24.37 -0.64
C GLU A 63 14.30 -25.28 -1.68
N MET A 64 13.25 -24.84 -2.35
CA MET A 64 12.62 -25.55 -3.47
C MET A 64 13.60 -25.79 -4.62
N GLU A 65 14.43 -24.82 -4.97
CA GLU A 65 15.46 -24.98 -6.01
C GLU A 65 16.51 -26.05 -5.62
N LYS A 66 16.89 -26.10 -4.35
CA LYS A 66 17.84 -27.15 -3.85
C LYS A 66 17.20 -28.52 -3.91
N LEU A 67 15.95 -28.68 -3.50
CA LEU A 67 15.24 -29.96 -3.55
C LEU A 67 14.97 -30.40 -4.98
N ASP A 68 14.60 -29.52 -5.87
CA ASP A 68 14.46 -29.84 -7.31
C ASP A 68 15.76 -30.34 -7.92
N ALA A 69 16.87 -29.66 -7.63
CA ALA A 69 18.19 -30.11 -8.08
C ALA A 69 18.58 -31.49 -7.50
N LEU A 70 18.26 -31.74 -6.23
CA LEU A 70 18.49 -33.00 -5.56
C LEU A 70 17.64 -34.12 -6.17
N ALA A 71 16.34 -33.91 -6.34
CA ALA A 71 15.41 -34.87 -6.93
C ALA A 71 15.85 -35.29 -8.35
N LYS A 72 16.23 -34.31 -9.18
CA LYS A 72 16.76 -34.55 -10.53
C LYS A 72 18.06 -35.35 -10.54
N LYS A 73 18.97 -35.08 -9.60
CA LYS A 73 20.29 -35.73 -9.50
C LYS A 73 20.18 -37.17 -8.98
N THR A 74 19.38 -37.38 -7.95
CA THR A 74 19.30 -38.68 -7.25
C THR A 74 18.17 -39.56 -7.74
N ARG A 75 17.21 -39.02 -8.48
CA ARG A 75 15.93 -39.66 -8.82
C ARG A 75 15.20 -40.20 -7.58
N SER A 76 15.36 -39.51 -6.46
CA SER A 76 14.74 -39.86 -5.18
C SER A 76 13.27 -39.48 -5.18
N GLU A 77 12.43 -40.47 -4.94
CA GLU A 77 10.97 -40.27 -4.78
C GLU A 77 10.69 -39.41 -3.56
N GLN A 78 11.40 -39.63 -2.44
CA GLN A 78 11.27 -38.79 -1.24
C GLN A 78 11.58 -37.30 -1.52
N ALA A 79 12.62 -36.99 -2.28
CA ALA A 79 12.96 -35.60 -2.62
C ALA A 79 11.92 -34.95 -3.55
N ALA A 80 11.26 -35.76 -4.38
CA ALA A 80 10.15 -35.28 -5.21
C ALA A 80 8.89 -34.99 -4.36
N ASP A 81 8.58 -35.85 -3.38
CA ASP A 81 7.47 -35.65 -2.44
C ASP A 81 7.70 -34.43 -1.55
N ASP A 82 8.93 -34.26 -1.02
CA ASP A 82 9.30 -33.09 -0.21
C ASP A 82 9.19 -31.80 -1.03
N LEU A 83 9.60 -31.83 -2.30
CA LEU A 83 9.44 -30.68 -3.22
C LEU A 83 7.96 -30.35 -3.46
N HIS A 84 7.11 -31.34 -3.66
CA HIS A 84 5.67 -31.15 -3.84
C HIS A 84 5.03 -30.52 -2.60
N TYR A 85 5.35 -31.03 -1.42
CA TYR A 85 4.91 -30.47 -0.15
C TYR A 85 5.33 -29.00 0.02
N LEU A 86 6.60 -28.68 -0.27
CA LEU A 86 7.08 -27.29 -0.18
C LEU A 86 6.40 -26.37 -1.20
N PHE A 87 6.04 -26.87 -2.37
CA PHE A 87 5.29 -26.10 -3.36
C PHE A 87 3.91 -25.69 -2.82
N ASP A 88 3.21 -26.62 -2.16
CA ASP A 88 1.92 -26.30 -1.53
C ASP A 88 2.10 -25.28 -0.39
N VAL A 89 3.09 -25.47 0.48
CA VAL A 89 3.39 -24.53 1.58
C VAL A 89 3.72 -23.15 1.01
N SER A 90 4.56 -23.04 -0.01
CA SER A 90 4.91 -21.77 -0.66
C SER A 90 3.68 -21.08 -1.24
N THR A 91 2.80 -21.83 -1.92
CA THR A 91 1.57 -21.27 -2.49
C THR A 91 0.68 -20.62 -1.44
N TYR A 92 0.44 -21.30 -0.31
CA TYR A 92 -0.38 -20.75 0.76
C TYR A 92 0.31 -19.59 1.50
N GLN A 93 1.64 -19.65 1.64
CA GLN A 93 2.41 -18.55 2.22
C GLN A 93 2.34 -17.30 1.33
N ASP A 94 2.54 -17.42 0.03
CA ASP A 94 2.46 -16.31 -0.92
C ASP A 94 1.04 -15.70 -0.93
N ALA A 95 0.02 -16.55 -0.82
CA ALA A 95 -1.36 -16.10 -0.68
C ALA A 95 -1.59 -15.32 0.61
N ALA A 96 -1.08 -15.81 1.75
CA ALA A 96 -1.17 -15.11 3.03
C ALA A 96 -0.41 -13.76 3.00
N HIS A 97 0.78 -13.73 2.39
CA HIS A 97 1.55 -12.48 2.22
C HIS A 97 0.83 -11.48 1.32
N SER A 98 0.20 -11.94 0.24
CA SER A 98 -0.65 -11.11 -0.62
C SER A 98 -1.83 -10.50 0.15
N MET A 99 -2.49 -11.29 1.02
CA MET A 99 -3.55 -10.79 1.91
C MET A 99 -3.02 -9.73 2.86
N VAL A 100 -1.85 -9.98 3.49
CA VAL A 100 -1.21 -9.01 4.40
C VAL A 100 -0.88 -7.73 3.67
N ALA A 101 -0.25 -7.80 2.49
CA ALA A 101 0.10 -6.64 1.70
C ALA A 101 -1.14 -5.80 1.34
N ALA A 102 -2.21 -6.44 0.85
CA ALA A 102 -3.45 -5.75 0.50
C ALA A 102 -4.13 -5.15 1.75
N SER A 103 -4.14 -5.87 2.88
CA SER A 103 -4.75 -5.43 4.13
C SER A 103 -4.02 -4.27 4.81
N LEU A 104 -2.75 -4.07 4.51
CA LEU A 104 -1.96 -2.95 5.04
C LEU A 104 -2.00 -1.75 4.08
N LEU A 105 -1.76 -1.98 2.79
CA LEU A 105 -1.61 -0.89 1.81
C LEU A 105 -2.95 -0.23 1.45
N ALA A 106 -4.02 -1.00 1.28
CA ALA A 106 -5.30 -0.44 0.89
C ALA A 106 -5.91 0.48 1.97
N PRO A 107 -6.03 0.08 3.26
CA PRO A 107 -6.52 0.97 4.30
C PRO A 107 -5.59 2.16 4.57
N PHE A 108 -4.27 1.98 4.40
CA PHE A 108 -3.32 3.08 4.52
C PHE A 108 -3.61 4.17 3.46
N ILE A 109 -3.68 3.78 2.18
CA ILE A 109 -3.97 4.71 1.08
C ILE A 109 -5.34 5.37 1.28
N GLU A 110 -6.37 4.57 1.60
CA GLU A 110 -7.73 5.09 1.86
C GLU A 110 -7.73 6.10 3.01
N GLY A 111 -7.06 5.78 4.11
CA GLY A 111 -6.95 6.63 5.28
C GLY A 111 -6.26 7.96 4.99
N VAL A 112 -5.12 7.93 4.28
CA VAL A 112 -4.38 9.14 3.88
C VAL A 112 -5.25 10.04 3.00
N LEU A 113 -5.88 9.48 1.96
CA LEU A 113 -6.72 10.23 1.04
C LEU A 113 -7.96 10.81 1.72
N HIS A 114 -8.62 10.01 2.57
CA HIS A 114 -9.80 10.46 3.29
C HIS A 114 -9.49 11.61 4.25
N ARG A 115 -8.39 11.51 5.01
CA ARG A 115 -7.93 12.62 5.87
C ARG A 115 -7.63 13.87 5.06
N ALA A 116 -6.91 13.74 3.95
CA ALA A 116 -6.56 14.86 3.08
C ALA A 116 -7.83 15.57 2.54
N VAL A 117 -8.79 14.81 2.01
CA VAL A 117 -10.06 15.37 1.52
C VAL A 117 -10.79 16.11 2.62
N ARG A 118 -10.95 15.52 3.81
CA ARG A 118 -11.61 16.15 4.96
C ARG A 118 -10.91 17.43 5.41
N SER A 119 -9.59 17.42 5.42
CA SER A 119 -8.79 18.60 5.77
C SER A 119 -9.02 19.75 4.78
N ILE A 120 -9.02 19.45 3.49
CA ILE A 120 -9.25 20.43 2.44
C ILE A 120 -10.69 20.97 2.50
N GLU A 121 -11.71 20.12 2.73
CA GLU A 121 -13.08 20.55 2.94
C GLU A 121 -13.18 21.56 4.08
N HIS A 122 -12.57 21.22 5.21
CA HIS A 122 -12.58 22.10 6.38
C HIS A 122 -11.96 23.46 6.07
N LEU A 123 -10.80 23.49 5.42
CA LEU A 123 -10.09 24.71 5.05
C LEU A 123 -10.87 25.55 4.02
N LYS A 124 -11.48 24.90 3.03
CA LYS A 124 -12.30 25.58 2.02
C LYS A 124 -13.68 25.97 2.55
N LYS A 125 -14.04 25.57 3.77
CA LYS A 125 -15.39 25.74 4.35
C LYS A 125 -16.48 25.19 3.42
N THR A 126 -16.20 24.07 2.78
CA THR A 126 -17.11 23.34 1.87
C THR A 126 -17.56 22.05 2.51
N SER A 127 -18.66 21.47 2.04
CA SER A 127 -19.12 20.16 2.47
C SER A 127 -19.29 19.27 1.24
N ILE A 128 -18.25 18.53 0.91
CA ILE A 128 -18.18 17.63 -0.25
C ILE A 128 -18.58 16.20 0.17
N VAL A 129 -17.94 15.69 1.23
CA VAL A 129 -18.16 14.33 1.73
C VAL A 129 -19.51 14.20 2.46
N GLY A 130 -20.08 15.32 2.94
CA GLY A 130 -21.33 15.32 3.68
C GLY A 130 -21.25 14.50 4.97
N SER A 131 -22.43 14.09 5.50
CA SER A 131 -22.55 13.31 6.72
C SER A 131 -22.42 11.80 6.52
N ARG A 132 -22.07 11.34 5.33
CA ARG A 132 -21.93 9.90 5.03
C ARG A 132 -20.83 9.29 5.89
N ARG A 133 -21.20 8.35 6.74
CA ARG A 133 -20.27 7.63 7.64
C ARG A 133 -19.34 6.66 6.90
N ARG A 134 -19.70 6.25 5.68
CA ARG A 134 -18.89 5.34 4.83
C ARG A 134 -18.94 5.87 3.41
N SER A 135 -17.80 6.21 2.85
CA SER A 135 -17.62 6.46 1.43
C SER A 135 -17.09 5.19 0.76
N THR A 136 -17.54 4.95 -0.45
CA THR A 136 -16.93 3.91 -1.30
C THR A 136 -15.66 4.46 -1.93
N TRP A 137 -14.81 3.60 -2.51
CA TRP A 137 -13.67 4.05 -3.30
C TRP A 137 -14.11 4.95 -4.49
N GLN A 138 -15.27 4.68 -5.08
CA GLN A 138 -15.80 5.52 -6.16
C GLN A 138 -16.13 6.93 -5.66
N ASP A 139 -16.73 7.05 -4.47
CA ASP A 139 -16.96 8.36 -3.85
C ASP A 139 -15.62 9.08 -3.59
N THR A 140 -14.60 8.36 -3.10
CA THR A 140 -13.28 8.93 -2.83
C THR A 140 -12.62 9.46 -4.11
N LYS A 141 -12.75 8.76 -5.24
CA LYS A 141 -12.26 9.27 -6.55
C LYS A 141 -12.93 10.59 -6.92
N GLN A 142 -14.24 10.68 -6.73
CA GLN A 142 -14.98 11.93 -7.00
C GLN A 142 -14.50 13.06 -6.07
N TYR A 143 -14.34 12.79 -4.78
CA TYR A 143 -13.88 13.80 -3.82
C TYR A 143 -12.48 14.32 -4.14
N ILE A 144 -11.55 13.47 -4.57
CA ILE A 144 -10.20 13.85 -4.99
C ILE A 144 -10.24 14.85 -6.14
N VAL A 145 -11.16 14.68 -7.09
CA VAL A 145 -11.38 15.63 -8.20
C VAL A 145 -11.97 16.94 -7.68
N GLU A 146 -13.02 16.88 -6.86
CA GLU A 146 -13.73 18.05 -6.37
C GLU A 146 -12.86 18.95 -5.48
N VAL A 147 -11.99 18.36 -4.66
CA VAL A 147 -11.05 19.14 -3.83
C VAL A 147 -9.83 19.65 -4.62
N GLY A 148 -9.62 19.18 -5.85
CA GLY A 148 -8.50 19.58 -6.71
C GLY A 148 -7.20 18.83 -6.46
N LEU A 149 -7.25 17.65 -5.85
CA LEU A 149 -6.07 16.81 -5.60
C LEU A 149 -5.63 16.00 -6.84
N LYS A 150 -6.54 15.71 -7.77
CA LYS A 150 -6.25 14.83 -8.92
C LYS A 150 -4.99 15.22 -9.71
N PRO A 151 -4.69 16.49 -10.02
CA PRO A 151 -3.48 16.87 -10.76
C PRO A 151 -2.17 16.59 -10.01
N HIS A 152 -2.23 16.29 -8.74
CA HIS A 152 -1.09 15.98 -7.88
C HIS A 152 -0.91 14.48 -7.63
N MET A 153 -1.82 13.66 -8.17
CA MET A 153 -1.73 12.21 -8.07
C MET A 153 -0.97 11.63 -9.26
N PRO A 154 -0.29 10.47 -9.11
CA PRO A 154 0.35 9.78 -10.23
C PRO A 154 -0.64 9.41 -11.34
N ASP A 155 -0.18 9.34 -12.59
CA ASP A 155 -1.04 9.07 -13.75
C ASP A 155 -1.79 7.73 -13.66
N ASP A 156 -1.17 6.70 -13.10
CA ASP A 156 -1.76 5.37 -12.95
C ASP A 156 -2.48 5.16 -11.60
N PHE A 157 -2.61 6.22 -10.80
CA PHE A 157 -3.21 6.20 -9.47
C PHE A 157 -4.52 5.43 -9.41
N GLU A 158 -5.50 5.78 -10.25
CA GLU A 158 -6.82 5.16 -10.22
C GLU A 158 -6.74 3.66 -10.54
N ARG A 159 -5.92 3.30 -11.54
CA ARG A 159 -5.75 1.91 -11.97
C ARG A 159 -5.14 1.02 -10.90
N VAL A 160 -4.10 1.51 -10.22
CA VAL A 160 -3.42 0.76 -9.13
C VAL A 160 -4.35 0.60 -7.95
N VAL A 161 -5.05 1.68 -7.54
CA VAL A 161 -5.96 1.62 -6.40
C VAL A 161 -7.18 0.77 -6.70
N ASP A 162 -7.77 0.84 -7.91
CA ASP A 162 -8.87 -0.04 -8.32
C ASP A 162 -8.49 -1.52 -8.22
N ALA A 163 -7.30 -1.89 -8.71
CA ALA A 163 -6.81 -3.26 -8.63
C ALA A 163 -6.58 -3.73 -7.17
N LEU A 164 -5.90 -2.89 -6.38
CA LEU A 164 -5.61 -3.18 -4.98
C LEU A 164 -6.89 -3.33 -4.14
N PHE A 165 -7.86 -2.43 -4.31
CA PHE A 165 -9.10 -2.46 -3.54
C PHE A 165 -10.01 -3.61 -3.95
N LEU A 166 -10.06 -3.92 -5.26
CA LEU A 166 -10.81 -5.09 -5.71
C LEU A 166 -10.22 -6.37 -5.12
N TYR A 167 -8.91 -6.56 -5.19
CA TYR A 167 -8.22 -7.71 -4.61
C TYR A 167 -8.45 -7.78 -3.09
N ARG A 168 -8.18 -6.69 -2.35
CA ARG A 168 -8.40 -6.60 -0.90
C ARG A 168 -9.83 -6.98 -0.51
N ASN A 169 -10.82 -6.47 -1.22
CA ASN A 169 -12.21 -6.79 -0.91
C ASN A 169 -12.50 -8.28 -1.09
N LYS A 170 -11.96 -8.90 -2.14
CA LYS A 170 -12.12 -10.34 -2.36
C LYS A 170 -11.46 -11.17 -1.25
N VAL A 171 -10.19 -10.91 -0.92
CA VAL A 171 -9.49 -11.69 0.13
C VAL A 171 -10.09 -11.48 1.52
N LEU A 172 -10.63 -10.31 1.84
CA LEU A 172 -11.25 -10.07 3.14
C LEU A 172 -12.64 -10.72 3.28
N HIS A 173 -13.39 -10.86 2.19
CA HIS A 173 -14.74 -11.45 2.24
C HIS A 173 -14.76 -12.95 1.96
N CYS A 174 -13.85 -13.44 1.12
CA CYS A 174 -13.83 -14.82 0.66
C CYS A 174 -12.62 -15.63 1.16
N GLY A 175 -11.65 -14.99 1.81
CA GLY A 175 -10.38 -15.63 2.16
C GLY A 175 -9.53 -15.93 0.92
N LEU A 176 -8.86 -17.07 0.91
CA LEU A 176 -8.01 -17.49 -0.22
C LEU A 176 -8.80 -18.21 -1.31
N GLU A 177 -9.87 -18.88 -0.94
CA GLU A 177 -10.74 -19.63 -1.86
C GLU A 177 -11.97 -18.82 -2.22
N TRP A 178 -11.97 -18.27 -3.43
CA TRP A 178 -13.09 -17.45 -3.89
C TRP A 178 -14.13 -18.31 -4.59
N PRO A 179 -15.43 -17.96 -4.47
CA PRO A 179 -16.48 -18.58 -5.28
C PRO A 179 -16.17 -18.50 -6.78
N PRO A 180 -16.62 -19.47 -7.60
CA PRO A 180 -16.33 -19.49 -9.04
C PRO A 180 -16.69 -18.19 -9.77
N ASP A 181 -17.84 -17.59 -9.45
CA ASP A 181 -18.29 -16.34 -10.07
C ASP A 181 -17.35 -15.18 -9.73
N ASP A 182 -16.86 -15.12 -8.49
CA ASP A 182 -15.91 -14.11 -8.05
C ASP A 182 -14.55 -14.28 -8.72
N ARG A 183 -14.08 -15.52 -8.90
CA ARG A 183 -12.84 -15.84 -9.63
C ARG A 183 -12.95 -15.41 -11.09
N ASN A 184 -14.05 -15.73 -11.75
CA ASN A 184 -14.28 -15.38 -13.15
C ASN A 184 -14.37 -13.86 -13.33
N ALA A 185 -15.08 -13.17 -12.44
CA ALA A 185 -15.20 -11.72 -12.47
C ALA A 185 -13.83 -11.03 -12.26
N PHE A 186 -13.03 -11.51 -11.30
CA PHE A 186 -11.69 -10.98 -11.07
C PHE A 186 -10.75 -11.26 -12.25
N ASN A 187 -10.78 -12.48 -12.79
CA ASN A 187 -9.96 -12.84 -13.94
C ASN A 187 -10.31 -12.00 -15.18
N GLY A 188 -11.59 -11.68 -15.38
CA GLY A 188 -12.02 -10.73 -16.43
C GLY A 188 -11.41 -9.34 -16.23
N ARG A 189 -11.50 -8.81 -15.01
CA ARG A 189 -10.94 -7.49 -14.67
C ARG A 189 -9.41 -7.48 -14.72
N ARG A 190 -8.74 -8.59 -14.41
CA ARG A 190 -7.27 -8.70 -14.48
C ARG A 190 -6.73 -8.38 -15.87
N ASN A 191 -7.47 -8.65 -16.92
CA ASN A 191 -7.06 -8.35 -18.28
C ASN A 191 -7.01 -6.84 -18.59
N GLU A 192 -7.57 -5.98 -17.72
CA GLU A 192 -7.49 -4.52 -17.82
C GLU A 192 -6.20 -3.96 -17.21
N TRP A 193 -5.43 -4.79 -16.48
CA TRP A 193 -4.22 -4.42 -15.77
C TRP A 193 -2.98 -5.05 -16.39
N PRO A 194 -1.75 -4.55 -16.07
CA PRO A 194 -0.52 -5.22 -16.44
C PRO A 194 -0.51 -6.69 -15.99
N VAL A 195 -0.16 -7.58 -16.91
CA VAL A 195 -0.20 -9.04 -16.67
C VAL A 195 0.68 -9.47 -15.50
N GLU A 196 1.75 -8.72 -15.24
CA GLU A 196 2.70 -8.94 -14.15
C GLU A 196 2.19 -8.55 -12.77
N TRP A 197 0.99 -7.97 -12.62
CA TRP A 197 0.47 -7.56 -11.32
C TRP A 197 -0.08 -8.72 -10.49
N PHE A 198 -0.66 -9.70 -11.15
CA PHE A 198 -1.25 -10.85 -10.47
C PHE A 198 -0.79 -12.15 -11.13
N SER A 199 -0.26 -13.05 -10.33
CA SER A 199 -0.13 -14.46 -10.68
C SER A 199 -1.37 -15.23 -10.23
N MET A 200 -1.52 -16.44 -10.74
CA MET A 200 -2.62 -17.32 -10.35
C MET A 200 -2.14 -18.75 -10.26
N VAL A 201 -2.68 -19.46 -9.28
CA VAL A 201 -2.55 -20.91 -9.19
C VAL A 201 -3.79 -21.50 -9.85
N THR A 202 -3.59 -22.50 -10.70
CA THR A 202 -4.66 -23.18 -11.43
C THR A 202 -4.75 -24.64 -10.99
N SER A 203 -5.98 -25.16 -11.00
CA SER A 203 -6.25 -26.60 -10.89
C SER A 203 -7.13 -26.99 -12.08
N ASN A 204 -6.66 -27.96 -12.89
CA ASN A 204 -7.31 -28.34 -14.15
C ASN A 204 -7.62 -27.13 -15.06
N ASP A 205 -6.64 -26.25 -15.25
CA ASP A 205 -6.75 -25.01 -16.03
C ASP A 205 -7.75 -23.98 -15.49
N VAL A 206 -8.32 -24.21 -14.32
CA VAL A 206 -9.22 -23.27 -13.66
C VAL A 206 -8.45 -22.48 -12.61
N PRO A 207 -8.48 -21.13 -12.64
CA PRO A 207 -7.88 -20.32 -11.57
C PRO A 207 -8.52 -20.64 -10.21
N VAL A 208 -7.70 -20.93 -9.21
CA VAL A 208 -8.17 -21.23 -7.84
C VAL A 208 -7.73 -20.18 -6.84
N ILE A 209 -6.50 -19.69 -6.95
CA ILE A 209 -5.93 -18.66 -6.06
C ILE A 209 -5.30 -17.57 -6.92
N PHE A 210 -5.52 -16.32 -6.55
CA PHE A 210 -4.85 -15.16 -7.13
C PHE A 210 -3.88 -14.57 -6.12
N LEU A 211 -2.69 -14.22 -6.58
CA LEU A 211 -1.58 -13.71 -5.76
C LEU A 211 -1.14 -12.35 -6.29
N MET A 212 -0.90 -11.40 -5.39
CA MET A 212 -0.20 -10.18 -5.75
C MET A 212 1.28 -10.51 -5.99
N THR A 213 1.77 -10.22 -7.18
CA THR A 213 3.20 -10.40 -7.45
C THR A 213 4.05 -9.39 -6.68
N PRO A 214 5.34 -9.65 -6.46
CA PRO A 214 6.27 -8.67 -5.91
C PRO A 214 6.25 -7.34 -6.68
N THR A 215 6.11 -7.38 -8.00
CA THR A 215 5.99 -6.19 -8.86
C THR A 215 4.79 -5.34 -8.47
N PHE A 216 3.63 -5.94 -8.23
CA PHE A 216 2.44 -5.20 -7.85
C PHE A 216 2.49 -4.68 -6.42
N VAL A 217 2.99 -5.49 -5.48
CA VAL A 217 3.21 -5.04 -4.08
C VAL A 217 4.13 -3.82 -4.06
N ARG A 218 5.25 -3.87 -4.80
CA ARG A 218 6.16 -2.73 -4.97
C ARG A 218 5.45 -1.53 -5.55
N ARG A 219 4.65 -1.71 -6.61
CA ARG A 219 3.93 -0.60 -7.24
C ARG A 219 2.93 0.05 -6.27
N CYS A 220 2.20 -0.73 -5.49
CA CYS A 220 1.28 -0.21 -4.47
C CYS A 220 2.01 0.58 -3.38
N PHE A 221 3.18 0.10 -2.93
CA PHE A 221 3.98 0.81 -1.94
C PHE A 221 4.54 2.13 -2.49
N VAL A 222 5.11 2.12 -3.69
CA VAL A 222 5.61 3.31 -4.38
C VAL A 222 4.47 4.32 -4.58
N LEU A 223 3.28 3.84 -4.96
CA LEU A 223 2.10 4.69 -5.07
C LEU A 223 1.75 5.37 -3.75
N ALA A 224 1.78 4.63 -2.64
CA ALA A 224 1.50 5.20 -1.32
C ALA A 224 2.48 6.33 -0.97
N ASP A 225 3.77 6.15 -1.25
CA ASP A 225 4.78 7.20 -1.09
C ASP A 225 4.55 8.40 -2.03
N GLN A 226 4.20 8.13 -3.29
CA GLN A 226 3.88 9.17 -4.28
C GLN A 226 2.64 9.97 -3.92
N ILE A 227 1.61 9.34 -3.33
CA ILE A 227 0.42 10.04 -2.83
C ILE A 227 0.82 11.07 -1.76
N ILE A 228 1.63 10.69 -0.79
CA ILE A 228 2.13 11.63 0.22
C ILE A 228 2.90 12.78 -0.45
N GLY A 229 3.76 12.48 -1.42
CA GLY A 229 4.44 13.50 -2.23
C GLY A 229 3.47 14.45 -2.96
N GLY A 230 2.40 13.90 -3.51
CA GLY A 230 1.34 14.67 -4.17
C GLY A 230 0.59 15.59 -3.22
N LEU A 231 0.34 15.16 -1.98
CA LEU A 231 -0.26 16.02 -0.95
C LEU A 231 0.64 17.19 -0.59
N ILE A 232 1.96 16.97 -0.50
CA ILE A 232 2.94 18.05 -0.29
C ILE A 232 2.92 19.04 -1.46
N ALA A 233 2.90 18.53 -2.69
CA ALA A 233 2.84 19.37 -3.88
C ALA A 233 1.55 20.20 -3.91
N TYR A 234 0.42 19.61 -3.50
CA TYR A 234 -0.86 20.33 -3.36
C TYR A 234 -0.78 21.45 -2.33
N GLU A 235 -0.24 21.19 -1.12
CA GLU A 235 -0.07 22.21 -0.08
C GLU A 235 0.80 23.37 -0.58
N ASN A 236 1.92 23.06 -1.23
CA ASN A 236 2.82 24.07 -1.78
C ASN A 236 2.16 24.93 -2.86
N ALA A 237 1.34 24.31 -3.71
CA ALA A 237 0.60 25.03 -4.75
C ALA A 237 -0.55 25.90 -4.17
N ASN A 238 -1.06 25.57 -2.99
CA ASN A 238 -2.20 26.20 -2.37
C ASN A 238 -1.87 26.89 -1.03
N ARG A 239 -0.66 27.41 -0.87
CA ARG A 239 -0.16 27.99 0.40
C ARG A 239 -1.13 28.98 1.06
N ALA A 240 -1.82 29.79 0.27
CA ALA A 240 -2.82 30.74 0.80
C ALA A 240 -3.98 30.06 1.54
N LEU A 241 -4.37 28.85 1.12
CA LEU A 241 -5.42 28.09 1.79
C LEU A 241 -4.99 27.62 3.19
N PHE A 242 -3.69 27.43 3.38
CA PHE A 242 -3.11 26.94 4.63
C PHE A 242 -2.52 28.07 5.51
N ALA A 243 -2.58 29.34 5.04
CA ALA A 243 -1.95 30.48 5.72
C ALA A 243 -2.49 30.68 7.14
N ASP A 244 -3.78 30.51 7.36
CA ASP A 244 -4.41 30.67 8.68
C ASP A 244 -4.04 29.52 9.65
N VAL A 245 -3.67 28.35 9.12
CA VAL A 245 -3.18 27.21 9.91
C VAL A 245 -1.72 27.40 10.29
N PHE A 246 -0.95 28.05 9.42
CA PHE A 246 0.45 28.44 9.66
C PHE A 246 0.60 29.71 10.50
N GLY A 247 -0.50 30.34 10.92
CA GLY A 247 -0.47 31.51 11.80
C GLY A 247 0.33 31.23 13.06
N ALA A 248 1.55 31.78 13.16
CA ALA A 248 2.62 31.57 14.15
C ALA A 248 2.71 30.09 14.61
N PRO A 249 3.73 29.33 14.17
CA PRO A 249 3.80 27.93 14.54
C PRO A 249 3.72 27.80 16.06
N PRO A 250 2.87 26.91 16.60
CA PRO A 250 2.82 26.65 18.03
C PRO A 250 4.25 26.41 18.52
N GLY A 251 4.64 26.91 19.69
CA GLY A 251 6.02 26.88 20.19
C GLY A 251 6.67 25.47 20.20
N TRP A 252 5.84 24.41 20.24
CA TRP A 252 6.29 23.01 20.15
C TRP A 252 6.75 22.62 18.73
N LEU A 253 6.19 23.21 17.66
CA LEU A 253 6.65 22.97 16.27
C LEU A 253 8.09 23.48 16.10
N ASN A 254 8.40 24.65 16.67
CA ASN A 254 9.77 25.16 16.72
C ASN A 254 10.70 24.25 17.54
N ALA A 255 10.20 23.68 18.64
CA ALA A 255 10.96 22.74 19.45
C ALA A 255 11.22 21.42 18.68
N TYR A 256 10.24 20.90 17.94
CA TYR A 256 10.40 19.71 17.09
C TYR A 256 11.43 19.93 15.98
N HIS A 257 11.38 21.05 15.27
CA HIS A 257 12.39 21.40 14.25
C HIS A 257 13.78 21.56 14.82
N GLN A 258 13.91 22.09 16.05
CA GLN A 258 15.22 22.19 16.70
C GLN A 258 15.77 20.83 17.14
N VAL A 259 14.90 19.91 17.56
CA VAL A 259 15.29 18.53 17.91
C VAL A 259 15.66 17.73 16.65
N ALA A 260 14.86 17.81 15.60
CA ALA A 260 15.17 17.17 14.32
C ALA A 260 16.51 17.64 13.75
N LYS A 261 16.77 18.96 13.72
CA LYS A 261 18.06 19.51 13.30
C LYS A 261 19.25 19.05 14.17
N LYS A 262 19.04 18.81 15.47
CA LYS A 262 20.11 18.31 16.35
C LYS A 262 20.41 16.83 16.13
N LEU A 263 19.43 16.06 15.69
CA LEU A 263 19.61 14.62 15.37
C LEU A 263 20.26 14.40 13.99
N GLU A 264 20.25 15.42 13.12
CA GLU A 264 20.88 15.40 11.80
C GLU A 264 22.35 15.90 11.80
N GLN A 265 22.83 16.41 12.93
CA GLN A 265 24.23 16.80 13.05
C GLN A 265 25.07 15.60 13.53
N PRO A 266 26.11 15.18 12.75
CA PRO A 266 26.95 14.03 13.06
C PRO A 266 27.76 14.22 14.35
#